data_b3817f99704463ddd4dccd4c808fa245
#
_entry.id   b3817f99704463ddd4dccd4c808fa245
#
_cell.length_a   1.000
_cell.length_b   1.000
_cell.length_c   1.000
_cell.angle_alpha   90.00
_cell.angle_beta   90.00
_cell.angle_gamma   90.00
#
_symmetry.space_group_name_H-M   'P 1'
#
loop_
_entity.id
_entity.type
_entity.pdbx_description
1 polymer ?
#
loop_
_entity_poly.entity_id
_entity_poly.type
_entity_poly.pdbx_seq_one_letter_code
_entity_poly.pdbx_strand_id
1 'polypeptide(L)'
;MAKFRDSRTAKFDATSPEDAKGNKIELHDRSIGDIIREARKLAPEQVDAVVAYQHEHRVRFGEAAIALGFATEQDVLSALSKQFHYPYSPEEQHCKFSDELVVANEPFSQQAEAFRAIRSRLILHRSGGDGSRRAVAVVSPDSGDGKTFFSANLAVALSQLGGRTLLVDADLRGPRQHSIFGMANTMGLSGVLSGRAEANVIQRVADLPSLYVLPVGNVPPNPLELFERPVFGLLMNELSSKFDYVVVDTPAAMYGADASVIASKCGRQRAYSCAPSWP
;
A
#
# COMPACT_ATOMS: atom_id res chain seq x y z
N MET A 1 21.31 -48.65 -11.90
CA MET A 1 19.87 -48.75 -11.59
C MET A 1 19.65 -48.24 -10.18
N ALA A 2 19.29 -46.99 -10.02
CA ALA A 2 18.98 -46.38 -8.73
C ALA A 2 17.45 -46.20 -8.65
N LYS A 3 16.84 -46.84 -7.65
CA LYS A 3 15.39 -46.80 -7.38
C LYS A 3 15.05 -45.45 -6.77
N PHE A 4 14.20 -44.67 -7.44
CA PHE A 4 13.47 -43.52 -6.83
C PHE A 4 12.50 -44.05 -5.80
N ARG A 5 12.66 -43.58 -4.56
CA ARG A 5 11.77 -43.86 -3.44
C ARG A 5 10.69 -42.77 -3.44
N ASP A 6 9.44 -43.19 -3.55
CA ASP A 6 8.24 -42.40 -3.34
C ASP A 6 8.30 -41.68 -1.99
N SER A 7 8.28 -40.34 -2.00
CA SER A 7 8.11 -39.54 -0.80
C SER A 7 6.62 -39.25 -0.60
N ARG A 8 6.07 -39.94 0.40
CA ARG A 8 4.72 -39.79 0.93
C ARG A 8 4.40 -38.32 1.22
N THR A 9 3.22 -37.93 0.78
CA THR A 9 2.46 -36.72 1.14
C THR A 9 2.60 -36.39 2.63
N ALA A 10 3.32 -35.31 2.93
CA ALA A 10 3.24 -34.66 4.22
C ALA A 10 1.85 -33.99 4.32
N LYS A 11 0.99 -34.48 5.20
CA LYS A 11 -0.22 -33.76 5.62
C LYS A 11 0.25 -32.53 6.38
N PHE A 12 0.03 -31.35 5.80
CA PHE A 12 0.08 -30.10 6.54
C PHE A 12 -1.14 -30.05 7.45
N ASP A 13 -0.93 -30.26 8.75
CA ASP A 13 -1.91 -29.93 9.76
C ASP A 13 -1.93 -28.39 9.89
N ALA A 14 -2.83 -27.76 9.13
CA ALA A 14 -3.12 -26.35 9.26
C ALA A 14 -3.99 -26.16 10.51
N THR A 15 -3.37 -25.90 11.65
CA THR A 15 -4.05 -25.28 12.78
C THR A 15 -4.51 -23.91 12.29
N SER A 16 -5.83 -23.72 12.24
CA SER A 16 -6.48 -22.46 11.86
C SER A 16 -5.97 -21.32 12.74
N PRO A 17 -5.56 -20.17 12.18
CA PRO A 17 -5.13 -19.03 12.98
C PRO A 17 -6.33 -18.48 13.76
N GLU A 18 -6.19 -18.39 15.08
CA GLU A 18 -7.14 -17.72 15.96
C GLU A 18 -6.82 -16.23 16.01
N ASP A 19 -7.85 -15.36 15.97
CA ASP A 19 -7.67 -13.93 16.22
C ASP A 19 -7.36 -13.68 17.71
N ALA A 20 -6.94 -12.44 18.04
CA ALA A 20 -6.58 -12.04 19.41
C ALA A 20 -7.73 -12.11 20.43
N LYS A 21 -8.91 -12.63 20.03
CA LYS A 21 -10.09 -12.83 20.85
C LYS A 21 -10.58 -14.28 20.86
N GLY A 22 -9.82 -15.24 20.30
CA GLY A 22 -10.18 -16.67 20.32
C GLY A 22 -11.33 -17.04 19.39
N ASN A 23 -11.69 -16.20 18.42
CA ASN A 23 -12.68 -16.52 17.41
C ASN A 23 -11.99 -17.24 16.25
N LYS A 24 -12.47 -18.45 15.90
CA LYS A 24 -12.02 -19.13 14.68
C LYS A 24 -12.34 -18.25 13.49
N ILE A 25 -11.31 -17.83 12.79
CA ILE A 25 -11.46 -17.20 11.48
C ILE A 25 -11.94 -18.31 10.54
N GLU A 26 -13.25 -18.39 10.32
CA GLU A 26 -13.80 -19.20 9.24
C GLU A 26 -13.35 -18.54 7.92
N LEU A 27 -12.23 -19.00 7.41
CA LEU A 27 -11.82 -18.78 6.02
C LEU A 27 -12.87 -19.51 5.16
N HIS A 28 -13.99 -18.84 4.89
CA HIS A 28 -14.90 -19.26 3.86
C HIS A 28 -14.17 -19.06 2.53
N ASP A 29 -13.65 -20.16 2.02
CA ASP A 29 -13.04 -20.24 0.68
C ASP A 29 -14.17 -20.13 -0.36
N ARG A 30 -14.75 -18.91 -0.46
CA ARG A 30 -15.81 -18.60 -1.42
C ARG A 30 -15.23 -18.64 -2.82
N SER A 31 -15.81 -19.42 -3.69
CA SER A 31 -15.40 -19.44 -5.10
C SER A 31 -15.67 -18.09 -5.75
N ILE A 32 -14.88 -17.75 -6.78
CA ILE A 32 -15.08 -16.54 -7.59
C ILE A 32 -16.51 -16.50 -8.14
N GLY A 33 -17.04 -17.67 -8.53
CA GLY A 33 -18.42 -17.82 -9.02
C GLY A 33 -19.46 -17.40 -7.99
N ASP A 34 -19.29 -17.78 -6.72
CA ASP A 34 -20.21 -17.40 -5.65
C ASP A 34 -20.18 -15.89 -5.38
N ILE A 35 -19.00 -15.29 -5.43
CA ILE A 35 -18.82 -13.84 -5.21
C ILE A 35 -19.47 -13.05 -6.35
N ILE A 36 -19.27 -13.44 -7.61
CA ILE A 36 -19.88 -12.79 -8.78
C ILE A 36 -21.40 -12.96 -8.75
N ARG A 37 -21.88 -14.18 -8.44
CA ARG A 37 -23.31 -14.46 -8.33
C ARG A 37 -23.99 -13.56 -7.31
N GLU A 38 -23.38 -13.37 -6.14
CA GLU A 38 -23.92 -12.51 -5.07
C GLU A 38 -23.87 -11.02 -5.47
N ALA A 39 -22.75 -10.57 -6.04
CA ALA A 39 -22.55 -9.18 -6.42
C ALA A 39 -23.51 -8.74 -7.55
N ARG A 40 -23.73 -9.58 -8.53
CA ARG A 40 -24.59 -9.28 -9.69
C ARG A 40 -25.99 -9.86 -9.56
N LYS A 41 -26.32 -10.56 -8.45
CA LYS A 41 -27.61 -11.22 -8.18
C LYS A 41 -28.04 -12.11 -9.35
N LEU A 42 -27.10 -12.90 -9.88
CA LEU A 42 -27.36 -13.77 -11.01
C LEU A 42 -28.40 -14.83 -10.65
N ALA A 43 -29.39 -15.02 -11.54
CA ALA A 43 -30.36 -16.08 -11.43
C ALA A 43 -29.71 -17.47 -11.62
N PRO A 44 -30.28 -18.55 -11.05
CA PRO A 44 -29.71 -19.89 -11.19
C PRO A 44 -29.49 -20.30 -12.66
N GLU A 45 -30.42 -19.95 -13.54
CA GLU A 45 -30.33 -20.26 -15.00
C GLU A 45 -29.14 -19.56 -15.66
N GLN A 46 -28.80 -18.35 -15.22
CA GLN A 46 -27.63 -17.60 -15.71
C GLN A 46 -26.33 -18.24 -15.24
N VAL A 47 -26.28 -18.71 -14.01
CA VAL A 47 -25.12 -19.45 -13.46
C VAL A 47 -24.90 -20.74 -14.24
N ASP A 48 -25.98 -21.50 -14.52
CA ASP A 48 -25.91 -22.74 -15.30
C ASP A 48 -25.42 -22.47 -16.74
N ALA A 49 -25.87 -21.37 -17.34
CA ALA A 49 -25.38 -20.95 -18.66
C ALA A 49 -23.88 -20.60 -18.65
N VAL A 50 -23.38 -19.92 -17.61
CA VAL A 50 -21.94 -19.62 -17.44
C VAL A 50 -21.12 -20.89 -17.29
N VAL A 51 -21.61 -21.84 -16.48
CA VAL A 51 -20.93 -23.14 -16.28
C VAL A 51 -20.91 -23.96 -17.56
N ALA A 52 -22.02 -24.00 -18.32
CA ALA A 52 -22.06 -24.67 -19.60
C ALA A 52 -21.07 -24.08 -20.60
N TYR A 53 -21.04 -22.75 -20.74
CA TYR A 53 -20.09 -22.03 -21.58
C TYR A 53 -18.63 -22.27 -21.17
N GLN A 54 -18.35 -22.27 -19.86
CA GLN A 54 -17.03 -22.57 -19.31
C GLN A 54 -16.55 -23.96 -19.73
N HIS A 55 -17.41 -24.96 -19.63
CA HIS A 55 -17.08 -26.35 -20.00
C HIS A 55 -16.86 -26.49 -21.51
N GLU A 56 -17.72 -25.88 -22.32
CA GLU A 56 -17.65 -25.95 -23.77
C GLU A 56 -16.38 -25.29 -24.33
N HIS A 57 -16.06 -24.07 -23.83
CA HIS A 57 -14.94 -23.27 -24.35
C HIS A 57 -13.65 -23.42 -23.56
N ARG A 58 -13.65 -24.19 -22.44
CA ARG A 58 -12.50 -24.42 -21.53
C ARG A 58 -11.90 -23.11 -21.00
N VAL A 59 -12.73 -22.14 -20.72
CA VAL A 59 -12.35 -20.86 -20.14
C VAL A 59 -12.66 -20.82 -18.63
N ARG A 60 -12.19 -19.80 -17.93
CA ARG A 60 -12.49 -19.62 -16.49
C ARG A 60 -13.90 -19.05 -16.33
N PHE A 61 -14.52 -19.27 -15.14
CA PHE A 61 -15.86 -18.80 -14.83
C PHE A 61 -16.05 -17.29 -15.08
N GLY A 62 -15.07 -16.47 -14.66
CA GLY A 62 -15.10 -15.02 -14.88
C GLY A 62 -15.07 -14.65 -16.37
N GLU A 63 -14.26 -15.31 -17.18
CA GLU A 63 -14.17 -15.10 -18.63
C GLU A 63 -15.47 -15.51 -19.32
N ALA A 64 -16.06 -16.62 -18.90
CA ALA A 64 -17.37 -17.07 -19.40
C ALA A 64 -18.49 -16.09 -19.05
N ALA A 65 -18.50 -15.57 -17.81
CA ALA A 65 -19.49 -14.59 -17.36
C ALA A 65 -19.38 -13.27 -18.13
N ILE A 66 -18.16 -12.83 -18.46
CA ILE A 66 -17.92 -11.64 -19.32
C ILE A 66 -18.40 -11.91 -20.75
N ALA A 67 -18.05 -13.04 -21.34
CA ALA A 67 -18.44 -13.40 -22.71
C ALA A 67 -19.95 -13.47 -22.89
N LEU A 68 -20.69 -13.91 -21.87
CA LEU A 68 -22.15 -13.95 -21.84
C LEU A 68 -22.81 -12.62 -21.43
N GLY A 69 -22.02 -11.59 -21.10
CA GLY A 69 -22.51 -10.28 -20.67
C GLY A 69 -23.17 -10.26 -19.29
N PHE A 70 -22.95 -11.27 -18.45
CA PHE A 70 -23.50 -11.35 -17.09
C PHE A 70 -22.59 -10.69 -16.04
N ALA A 71 -21.32 -10.43 -16.37
CA ALA A 71 -20.39 -9.71 -15.54
C ALA A 71 -19.47 -8.82 -16.39
N THR A 72 -18.92 -7.78 -15.78
CA THR A 72 -17.87 -6.95 -16.38
C THR A 72 -16.49 -7.43 -15.91
N GLU A 73 -15.42 -6.97 -16.57
CA GLU A 73 -14.04 -7.21 -16.09
C GLU A 73 -13.85 -6.71 -14.66
N GLN A 74 -14.45 -5.58 -14.32
CA GLN A 74 -14.40 -5.00 -12.98
C GLN A 74 -15.05 -5.88 -11.91
N ASP A 75 -16.17 -6.54 -12.26
CA ASP A 75 -16.81 -7.49 -11.34
C ASP A 75 -15.91 -8.68 -11.04
N VAL A 76 -15.27 -9.21 -12.08
CA VAL A 76 -14.34 -10.32 -11.92
C VAL A 76 -13.12 -9.90 -11.10
N LEU A 77 -12.57 -8.71 -11.35
CA LEU A 77 -11.47 -8.16 -10.57
C LEU A 77 -11.87 -7.91 -9.10
N SER A 78 -13.06 -7.38 -8.87
CA SER A 78 -13.62 -7.20 -7.52
C SER A 78 -13.83 -8.53 -6.79
N ALA A 79 -14.29 -9.56 -7.49
CA ALA A 79 -14.46 -10.91 -6.94
C ALA A 79 -13.11 -11.54 -6.59
N LEU A 80 -12.12 -11.42 -7.48
CA LEU A 80 -10.74 -11.86 -7.22
C LEU A 80 -10.15 -11.16 -6.01
N SER A 81 -10.31 -9.84 -5.89
CA SER A 81 -9.79 -9.09 -4.76
C SER A 81 -10.39 -9.54 -3.44
N LYS A 82 -11.70 -9.81 -3.41
CA LYS A 82 -12.39 -10.35 -2.23
C LYS A 82 -11.89 -11.75 -1.86
N GLN A 83 -11.74 -12.64 -2.85
CA GLN A 83 -11.26 -13.99 -2.63
C GLN A 83 -9.82 -14.02 -2.09
N PHE A 84 -8.95 -13.17 -2.63
CA PHE A 84 -7.55 -13.09 -2.20
C PHE A 84 -7.30 -12.05 -1.10
N HIS A 85 -8.38 -11.49 -0.50
CA HIS A 85 -8.29 -10.44 0.54
C HIS A 85 -7.42 -9.25 0.12
N TYR A 86 -7.42 -8.96 -1.18
CA TYR A 86 -6.69 -7.83 -1.74
C TYR A 86 -7.53 -6.57 -1.60
N PRO A 87 -7.04 -5.48 -1.01
CA PRO A 87 -7.78 -4.23 -0.89
C PRO A 87 -7.92 -3.58 -2.28
N TYR A 88 -9.03 -3.87 -2.93
CA TYR A 88 -9.46 -3.28 -4.20
C TYR A 88 -10.80 -2.60 -3.96
N SER A 89 -10.88 -1.32 -4.26
CA SER A 89 -12.13 -0.57 -4.20
C SER A 89 -12.73 -0.49 -5.60
N PRO A 90 -13.91 -1.07 -5.86
CA PRO A 90 -14.59 -0.94 -7.16
C PRO A 90 -14.94 0.54 -7.44
N GLU A 91 -14.96 0.94 -8.71
CA GLU A 91 -15.28 2.31 -9.15
C GLU A 91 -16.64 2.86 -8.66
N GLU A 92 -17.58 1.98 -8.29
CA GLU A 92 -18.88 2.40 -7.73
C GLU A 92 -18.79 3.01 -6.32
N GLN A 93 -17.71 2.77 -5.59
CA GLN A 93 -17.33 3.51 -4.40
C GLN A 93 -16.18 4.44 -4.81
N HIS A 94 -16.51 5.56 -5.46
CA HIS A 94 -15.53 6.57 -5.82
C HIS A 94 -14.63 6.86 -4.63
N CYS A 95 -13.49 6.21 -4.60
CA CYS A 95 -12.42 6.57 -3.70
C CYS A 95 -12.12 8.04 -3.95
N LYS A 96 -12.20 8.84 -2.91
CA LYS A 96 -11.81 10.26 -2.95
C LYS A 96 -10.30 10.42 -3.15
N PHE A 97 -9.66 9.41 -3.73
CA PHE A 97 -8.24 9.39 -4.01
C PHE A 97 -7.94 10.05 -5.35
N SER A 98 -6.77 10.67 -5.42
CA SER A 98 -6.25 11.16 -6.69
C SER A 98 -5.99 10.01 -7.67
N ASP A 99 -6.14 10.27 -8.97
CA ASP A 99 -5.76 9.35 -10.05
C ASP A 99 -4.27 8.97 -10.00
N GLU A 100 -3.46 9.75 -9.27
CA GLU A 100 -2.06 9.46 -9.02
C GLU A 100 -1.83 8.18 -8.18
N LEU A 101 -2.84 7.65 -7.48
CA LEU A 101 -2.72 6.42 -6.69
C LEU A 101 -2.95 5.16 -7.54
N VAL A 102 -2.07 4.93 -8.51
CA VAL A 102 -2.20 3.81 -9.46
C VAL A 102 -2.21 2.43 -8.80
N VAL A 103 -1.50 2.27 -7.67
CA VAL A 103 -1.48 0.98 -6.94
C VAL A 103 -2.83 0.68 -6.27
N ALA A 104 -3.60 1.73 -5.92
CA ALA A 104 -4.94 1.57 -5.35
C ALA A 104 -6.01 1.50 -6.45
N ASN A 105 -5.94 2.40 -7.44
CA ASN A 105 -6.95 2.56 -8.49
C ASN A 105 -6.83 1.48 -9.58
N GLU A 106 -5.60 1.13 -9.97
CA GLU A 106 -5.31 0.17 -11.03
C GLU A 106 -4.39 -0.97 -10.53
N PRO A 107 -4.83 -1.80 -9.58
CA PRO A 107 -3.98 -2.76 -8.89
C PRO A 107 -3.37 -3.84 -9.79
N PHE A 108 -3.88 -4.02 -11.00
CA PHE A 108 -3.40 -5.00 -11.98
C PHE A 108 -2.59 -4.37 -13.13
N SER A 109 -2.35 -3.06 -13.08
CA SER A 109 -1.53 -2.36 -14.06
C SER A 109 -0.05 -2.77 -13.96
N GLN A 110 0.68 -2.59 -15.06
CA GLN A 110 2.13 -2.79 -15.09
C GLN A 110 2.85 -1.89 -14.10
N GLN A 111 2.34 -0.68 -13.87
CA GLN A 111 2.89 0.26 -12.90
C GLN A 111 2.71 -0.26 -11.47
N ALA A 112 1.53 -0.77 -11.11
CA ALA A 112 1.29 -1.37 -9.80
C ALA A 112 2.22 -2.57 -9.57
N GLU A 113 2.48 -3.39 -10.59
CA GLU A 113 3.42 -4.52 -10.50
C GLU A 113 4.86 -4.06 -10.29
N ALA A 114 5.27 -2.95 -10.91
CA ALA A 114 6.58 -2.36 -10.66
C ALA A 114 6.75 -1.93 -9.18
N PHE A 115 5.71 -1.32 -8.58
CA PHE A 115 5.72 -0.99 -7.15
C PHE A 115 5.78 -2.24 -6.26
N ARG A 116 5.10 -3.33 -6.61
CA ARG A 116 5.21 -4.62 -5.90
C ARG A 116 6.63 -5.19 -5.98
N ALA A 117 7.27 -5.11 -7.14
CA ALA A 117 8.65 -5.56 -7.30
C ALA A 117 9.62 -4.75 -6.43
N ILE A 118 9.45 -3.40 -6.38
CA ILE A 118 10.24 -2.51 -5.52
C ILE A 118 10.00 -2.86 -4.04
N ARG A 119 8.74 -3.01 -3.63
CA ARG A 119 8.35 -3.43 -2.28
C ARG A 119 9.05 -4.73 -1.86
N SER A 120 9.01 -5.76 -2.72
CA SER A 120 9.62 -7.05 -2.44
C SER A 120 11.13 -6.93 -2.26
N ARG A 121 11.81 -6.13 -3.11
CA ARG A 121 13.24 -5.85 -2.97
C ARG A 121 13.57 -5.13 -1.66
N LEU A 122 12.74 -4.15 -1.25
CA LEU A 122 12.91 -3.44 0.02
C LEU A 122 12.82 -4.40 1.22
N ILE A 123 11.84 -5.30 1.21
CA ILE A 123 11.63 -6.27 2.29
C ILE A 123 12.78 -7.26 2.36
N LEU A 124 13.23 -7.80 1.24
CA LEU A 124 14.37 -8.73 1.19
C LEU A 124 15.64 -8.09 1.76
N HIS A 125 15.90 -6.82 1.46
CA HIS A 125 17.06 -6.11 2.00
C HIS A 125 16.94 -5.83 3.51
N ARG A 126 15.72 -5.75 4.06
CA ARG A 126 15.50 -5.61 5.51
C ARG A 126 15.80 -6.91 6.27
N SER A 127 15.51 -8.05 5.67
CA SER A 127 15.70 -9.38 6.31
C SER A 127 17.16 -9.76 6.51
N GLY A 128 18.10 -9.12 5.81
CA GLY A 128 19.55 -9.39 5.90
C GLY A 128 20.32 -8.58 6.96
N GLY A 129 19.66 -7.78 7.80
CA GLY A 129 20.27 -6.90 8.80
C GLY A 129 19.86 -7.20 10.23
N ASP A 130 20.20 -6.31 11.15
CA ASP A 130 19.96 -6.39 12.60
C ASP A 130 18.49 -6.38 13.06
N GLY A 131 17.55 -6.62 12.16
CA GLY A 131 16.11 -6.67 12.46
C GLY A 131 15.47 -5.32 12.81
N SER A 132 16.22 -4.22 12.77
CA SER A 132 15.69 -2.91 13.12
C SER A 132 14.69 -2.42 12.07
N ARG A 133 13.51 -2.02 12.51
CA ARG A 133 12.50 -1.32 11.69
C ARG A 133 13.06 0.04 11.34
N ARG A 134 13.14 0.35 10.05
CA ARG A 134 13.74 1.58 9.55
C ARG A 134 12.79 2.29 8.62
N ALA A 135 12.83 3.62 8.61
CA ALA A 135 12.10 4.42 7.65
C ALA A 135 12.82 4.45 6.30
N VAL A 136 12.04 4.55 5.21
CA VAL A 136 12.52 4.71 3.83
C VAL A 136 12.28 6.14 3.40
N ALA A 137 13.34 6.93 3.21
CA ALA A 137 13.24 8.27 2.66
C ALA A 137 13.31 8.21 1.13
N VAL A 138 12.38 8.88 0.47
CA VAL A 138 12.33 9.03 -1.00
C VAL A 138 12.92 10.38 -1.35
N VAL A 139 14.04 10.35 -2.08
CA VAL A 139 14.81 11.57 -2.42
C VAL A 139 15.04 11.64 -3.92
N SER A 140 15.14 12.86 -4.47
CA SER A 140 15.58 13.10 -5.84
C SER A 140 16.21 14.49 -5.97
N PRO A 141 16.99 14.76 -7.03
CA PRO A 141 17.59 16.05 -7.26
C PRO A 141 16.56 17.17 -7.45
N ASP A 142 15.59 16.95 -8.35
CA ASP A 142 14.75 18.03 -8.86
C ASP A 142 13.30 17.96 -8.38
N SER A 143 12.62 19.10 -8.50
CA SER A 143 11.17 19.17 -8.34
C SER A 143 10.51 18.55 -9.57
N GLY A 144 9.41 17.81 -9.37
CA GLY A 144 8.72 17.14 -10.48
C GLY A 144 9.21 15.73 -10.79
N ASP A 145 10.29 15.24 -10.17
CA ASP A 145 10.80 13.86 -10.35
C ASP A 145 9.87 12.75 -9.83
N GLY A 146 8.69 13.08 -9.36
CA GLY A 146 7.70 12.11 -8.93
C GLY A 146 7.87 11.55 -7.52
N LYS A 147 8.65 12.17 -6.61
CA LYS A 147 8.85 11.73 -5.22
C LYS A 147 7.54 11.46 -4.49
N THR A 148 6.65 12.44 -4.51
CA THR A 148 5.35 12.38 -3.83
C THR A 148 4.47 11.26 -4.39
N PHE A 149 4.40 11.13 -5.72
CA PHE A 149 3.75 10.02 -6.41
C PHE A 149 4.36 8.67 -6.01
N PHE A 150 5.69 8.57 -6.03
CA PHE A 150 6.39 7.34 -5.68
C PHE A 150 6.17 6.96 -4.20
N SER A 151 6.29 7.92 -3.29
CA SER A 151 6.10 7.71 -1.84
C SER A 151 4.70 7.23 -1.53
N ALA A 152 3.67 7.84 -2.14
CA ALA A 152 2.28 7.48 -1.98
C ALA A 152 2.00 6.04 -2.45
N ASN A 153 2.38 5.72 -3.68
CA ASN A 153 2.16 4.40 -4.26
C ASN A 153 2.98 3.29 -3.56
N LEU A 154 4.20 3.58 -3.13
CA LEU A 154 5.00 2.65 -2.33
C LEU A 154 4.34 2.38 -0.97
N ALA A 155 3.81 3.40 -0.30
CA ALA A 155 3.11 3.25 0.97
C ALA A 155 1.82 2.42 0.81
N VAL A 156 1.06 2.63 -0.26
CA VAL A 156 -0.08 1.77 -0.61
C VAL A 156 0.37 0.33 -0.83
N ALA A 157 1.40 0.11 -1.65
CA ALA A 157 1.91 -1.23 -1.93
C ALA A 157 2.38 -1.97 -0.67
N LEU A 158 3.01 -1.27 0.28
CA LEU A 158 3.44 -1.84 1.57
C LEU A 158 2.24 -2.16 2.47
N SER A 159 1.23 -1.28 2.53
CA SER A 159 0.04 -1.48 3.36
C SER A 159 -0.79 -2.71 2.94
N GLN A 160 -0.73 -3.08 1.66
CA GLN A 160 -1.38 -4.28 1.12
C GLN A 160 -0.86 -5.60 1.70
N LEU A 161 0.28 -5.58 2.40
CA LEU A 161 0.81 -6.76 3.12
C LEU A 161 0.16 -6.97 4.50
N GLY A 162 -0.77 -6.10 4.91
CA GLY A 162 -1.44 -6.17 6.21
C GLY A 162 -0.65 -5.55 7.38
N GLY A 163 0.63 -5.23 7.21
CA GLY A 163 1.43 -4.51 8.20
C GLY A 163 1.05 -3.03 8.29
N ARG A 164 1.08 -2.47 9.51
CA ARG A 164 0.82 -1.03 9.71
C ARG A 164 1.86 -0.20 8.99
N THR A 165 1.44 0.55 7.98
CA THR A 165 2.29 1.41 7.14
C THR A 165 2.00 2.86 7.43
N LEU A 166 3.03 3.67 7.66
CA LEU A 166 2.94 5.11 7.81
C LEU A 166 3.62 5.80 6.64
N LEU A 167 2.91 6.72 6.00
CA LEU A 167 3.46 7.70 5.08
C LEU A 167 3.63 9.03 5.80
N VAL A 168 4.84 9.54 5.85
CA VAL A 168 5.18 10.85 6.44
C VAL A 168 5.40 11.85 5.31
N ASP A 169 4.57 12.87 5.23
CA ASP A 169 4.81 14.01 4.34
C ASP A 169 5.83 14.94 5.02
N ALA A 170 7.10 14.84 4.62
CA ALA A 170 8.17 15.69 5.08
C ALA A 170 8.58 16.77 4.05
N ASP A 171 7.83 16.91 2.97
CA ASP A 171 7.98 18.06 2.07
C ASP A 171 7.28 19.30 2.64
N LEU A 172 7.93 19.94 3.63
CA LEU A 172 7.42 21.16 4.25
C LEU A 172 7.42 22.36 3.31
N ARG A 173 7.94 22.23 2.08
CA ARG A 173 8.01 23.31 1.06
C ARG A 173 6.84 23.24 0.10
N GLY A 174 6.44 22.04 -0.29
CA GLY A 174 5.36 21.81 -1.25
C GLY A 174 4.52 20.57 -0.90
N PRO A 175 3.86 20.55 0.27
CA PRO A 175 3.14 19.37 0.74
C PRO A 175 2.00 18.98 -0.20
N ARG A 176 1.90 17.69 -0.56
CA ARG A 176 0.88 17.20 -1.48
C ARG A 176 0.21 15.89 -1.02
N GLN A 177 0.77 15.17 -0.07
CA GLN A 177 0.22 13.87 0.33
C GLN A 177 -1.24 13.98 0.80
N HIS A 178 -1.56 15.04 1.55
CA HIS A 178 -2.93 15.30 2.00
C HIS A 178 -3.93 15.42 0.84
N SER A 179 -3.52 16.05 -0.28
CA SER A 179 -4.37 16.19 -1.47
C SER A 179 -4.55 14.86 -2.20
N ILE A 180 -3.49 14.05 -2.31
CA ILE A 180 -3.51 12.74 -2.96
C ILE A 180 -4.49 11.80 -2.24
N PHE A 181 -4.49 11.81 -0.90
CA PHE A 181 -5.37 10.96 -0.09
C PHE A 181 -6.69 11.63 0.30
N GLY A 182 -6.99 12.84 -0.18
CA GLY A 182 -8.22 13.57 0.14
C GLY A 182 -8.37 13.89 1.63
N MET A 183 -7.26 14.19 2.33
CA MET A 183 -7.21 14.37 3.78
C MET A 183 -7.05 15.84 4.18
N ALA A 184 -7.43 16.17 5.41
CA ALA A 184 -7.20 17.50 5.97
C ALA A 184 -5.71 17.71 6.27
N ASN A 185 -5.21 18.94 6.04
CA ASN A 185 -3.83 19.37 6.31
C ASN A 185 -3.75 20.52 7.34
N THR A 186 -4.61 20.51 8.33
CA THR A 186 -4.64 21.57 9.35
C THR A 186 -3.65 21.36 10.48
N MET A 187 -3.40 20.09 10.82
CA MET A 187 -2.45 19.65 11.85
C MET A 187 -1.53 18.58 11.25
N GLY A 188 -0.27 18.52 11.72
CA GLY A 188 0.67 17.54 11.18
C GLY A 188 2.09 17.69 11.70
N LEU A 189 3.03 17.23 10.88
CA LEU A 189 4.45 17.13 11.22
C LEU A 189 5.04 18.45 11.71
N SER A 190 4.73 19.57 11.04
CA SER A 190 5.27 20.89 11.40
C SER A 190 4.88 21.34 12.80
N GLY A 191 3.64 21.04 13.21
CA GLY A 191 3.16 21.32 14.55
C GLY A 191 3.91 20.51 15.61
N VAL A 192 4.07 19.20 15.36
CA VAL A 192 4.85 18.31 16.25
C VAL A 192 6.29 18.80 16.41
N LEU A 193 6.96 19.13 15.29
CA LEU A 193 8.36 19.60 15.32
C LEU A 193 8.52 20.98 15.97
N SER A 194 7.45 21.80 15.96
CA SER A 194 7.43 23.09 16.62
C SER A 194 7.11 23.00 18.12
N GLY A 195 6.88 21.79 18.66
CA GLY A 195 6.55 21.59 20.06
C GLY A 195 5.10 21.93 20.43
N ARG A 196 4.21 22.05 19.44
CA ARG A 196 2.77 22.18 19.70
C ARG A 196 2.24 20.79 20.10
N ALA A 197 1.48 20.74 21.18
CA ALA A 197 0.79 19.51 21.58
C ALA A 197 -0.43 19.30 20.63
N GLU A 198 -0.21 18.61 19.55
CA GLU A 198 -1.27 18.25 18.60
C GLU A 198 -1.66 16.78 18.82
N ALA A 199 -2.94 16.54 19.08
CA ALA A 199 -3.48 15.19 19.17
C ALA A 199 -3.94 14.72 17.79
N ASN A 200 -3.83 13.40 17.53
CA ASN A 200 -4.38 12.77 16.32
C ASN A 200 -3.84 13.31 14.99
N VAL A 201 -2.57 13.72 14.96
CA VAL A 201 -1.91 14.21 13.73
C VAL A 201 -1.73 13.11 12.67
N ILE A 202 -1.69 11.85 13.09
CA ILE A 202 -1.63 10.69 12.18
C ILE A 202 -3.05 10.27 11.84
N GLN A 203 -3.39 10.33 10.56
CA GLN A 203 -4.71 10.04 10.05
C GLN A 203 -4.71 8.67 9.36
N ARG A 204 -5.73 7.84 9.64
CA ARG A 204 -5.92 6.56 8.97
C ARG A 204 -6.63 6.79 7.64
N VAL A 205 -6.19 6.14 6.58
CA VAL A 205 -6.87 6.16 5.29
C VAL A 205 -8.09 5.23 5.35
N ALA A 206 -9.29 5.75 5.06
CA ALA A 206 -10.55 5.04 5.27
C ALA A 206 -10.60 3.70 4.50
N ASP A 207 -10.25 3.73 3.22
CA ASP A 207 -10.36 2.57 2.32
C ASP A 207 -9.10 1.68 2.29
N LEU A 208 -8.05 2.10 3.01
CA LEU A 208 -6.79 1.36 3.16
C LEU A 208 -6.47 1.17 4.65
N PRO A 209 -7.09 0.18 5.31
CA PRO A 209 -7.12 0.07 6.77
C PRO A 209 -5.76 -0.08 7.45
N SER A 210 -4.75 -0.53 6.72
CA SER A 210 -3.37 -0.65 7.20
C SER A 210 -2.49 0.56 6.88
N LEU A 211 -3.03 1.58 6.17
CA LEU A 211 -2.31 2.79 5.79
C LEU A 211 -2.69 3.98 6.67
N TYR A 212 -1.67 4.68 7.10
CA TYR A 212 -1.75 5.90 7.88
C TYR A 212 -0.91 6.99 7.20
N VAL A 213 -1.35 8.23 7.31
CA VAL A 213 -0.64 9.39 6.76
C VAL A 213 -0.41 10.41 7.88
N LEU A 214 0.81 10.92 7.96
CA LEU A 214 1.16 12.08 8.76
C LEU A 214 1.38 13.25 7.79
N PRO A 215 0.37 14.13 7.61
CA PRO A 215 0.50 15.29 6.73
C PRO A 215 1.45 16.34 7.32
N VAL A 216 1.80 17.35 6.53
CA VAL A 216 2.66 18.45 6.98
C VAL A 216 2.00 19.30 8.05
N GLY A 217 0.71 19.59 7.92
CA GLY A 217 0.04 20.63 8.67
C GLY A 217 0.35 22.03 8.11
N ASN A 218 0.45 23.03 8.98
CA ASN A 218 0.80 24.39 8.56
C ASN A 218 2.25 24.46 8.06
N VAL A 219 2.45 25.03 6.88
CA VAL A 219 3.77 25.21 6.27
C VAL A 219 4.61 26.22 7.07
N PRO A 220 5.78 25.81 7.59
CA PRO A 220 6.64 26.73 8.34
C PRO A 220 7.50 27.58 7.41
N PRO A 221 7.93 28.78 7.84
CA PRO A 221 8.82 29.63 7.03
C PRO A 221 10.26 29.09 6.94
N ASN A 222 10.68 28.24 7.88
CA ASN A 222 12.03 27.72 8.02
C ASN A 222 12.06 26.18 8.18
N PRO A 223 11.79 25.42 7.13
CA PRO A 223 11.64 23.95 7.20
C PRO A 223 12.92 23.24 7.71
N LEU A 224 14.10 23.63 7.21
CA LEU A 224 15.36 22.96 7.53
C LEU A 224 15.66 22.95 9.02
N GLU A 225 15.50 24.09 9.68
CA GLU A 225 15.76 24.21 11.13
C GLU A 225 14.90 23.27 11.98
N LEU A 226 13.67 22.97 11.52
CA LEU A 226 12.80 22.02 12.22
C LEU A 226 13.34 20.59 12.11
N PHE A 227 13.87 20.20 10.95
CA PHE A 227 14.44 18.86 10.75
C PHE A 227 15.79 18.69 11.46
N GLU A 228 16.57 19.75 11.63
CA GLU A 228 17.84 19.72 12.37
C GLU A 228 17.65 19.51 13.88
N ARG A 229 16.49 19.87 14.42
CA ARG A 229 16.21 19.67 15.84
C ARG A 229 16.24 18.19 16.23
N PRO A 230 16.67 17.87 17.47
CA PRO A 230 16.66 16.49 17.98
C PRO A 230 15.29 15.82 17.95
N VAL A 231 14.21 16.62 18.07
CA VAL A 231 12.82 16.15 18.10
C VAL A 231 12.48 15.33 16.84
N PHE A 232 12.95 15.70 15.66
CA PHE A 232 12.67 14.95 14.45
C PHE A 232 13.29 13.54 14.51
N GLY A 233 14.52 13.39 14.95
CA GLY A 233 15.16 12.08 15.12
C GLY A 233 14.45 11.21 16.16
N LEU A 234 14.02 11.79 17.28
CA LEU A 234 13.24 11.09 18.31
C LEU A 234 11.88 10.63 17.76
N LEU A 235 11.18 11.52 17.02
CA LEU A 235 9.92 11.18 16.35
C LEU A 235 10.10 10.01 15.38
N MET A 236 11.11 10.05 14.50
CA MET A 236 11.37 8.97 13.54
C MET A 236 11.65 7.63 14.21
N ASN A 237 12.38 7.62 15.33
CA ASN A 237 12.59 6.41 16.12
C ASN A 237 11.29 5.88 16.72
N GLU A 238 10.46 6.75 17.29
CA GLU A 238 9.17 6.38 17.83
C GLU A 238 8.22 5.83 16.75
N LEU A 239 8.12 6.50 15.61
CA LEU A 239 7.29 6.05 14.48
C LEU A 239 7.77 4.68 13.95
N SER A 240 9.09 4.51 13.81
CA SER A 240 9.66 3.24 13.38
C SER A 240 9.44 2.09 14.38
N SER A 241 9.20 2.38 15.66
CA SER A 241 8.84 1.37 16.66
C SER A 241 7.37 0.97 16.60
N LYS A 242 6.48 1.91 16.24
CA LYS A 242 5.02 1.72 16.21
C LYS A 242 4.48 1.16 14.91
N PHE A 243 5.16 1.43 13.79
CA PHE A 243 4.74 1.01 12.45
C PHE A 243 5.70 -0.04 11.89
N ASP A 244 5.15 -0.96 11.11
CA ASP A 244 5.95 -2.00 10.46
C ASP A 244 6.74 -1.44 9.28
N TYR A 245 6.16 -0.44 8.60
CA TYR A 245 6.78 0.28 7.49
C TYR A 245 6.57 1.77 7.67
N VAL A 246 7.61 2.57 7.43
CA VAL A 246 7.55 4.02 7.41
C VAL A 246 8.17 4.51 6.12
N VAL A 247 7.38 5.24 5.31
CA VAL A 247 7.83 5.90 4.07
C VAL A 247 7.84 7.40 4.33
N VAL A 248 8.91 8.08 3.93
CA VAL A 248 9.07 9.52 4.15
C VAL A 248 9.23 10.19 2.80
N ASP A 249 8.25 11.01 2.45
CA ASP A 249 8.31 11.90 1.28
C ASP A 249 9.15 13.13 1.61
N THR A 250 10.08 13.52 0.73
CA THR A 250 11.02 14.61 0.99
C THR A 250 10.94 15.69 -0.07
N PRO A 251 11.31 16.95 0.23
CA PRO A 251 11.48 17.96 -0.78
C PRO A 251 12.64 17.60 -1.74
N ALA A 252 12.68 18.25 -2.91
CA ALA A 252 13.78 18.10 -3.86
C ALA A 252 15.10 18.62 -3.28
N ALA A 253 16.21 17.91 -3.57
CA ALA A 253 17.53 18.28 -3.06
C ALA A 253 18.00 19.66 -3.55
N MET A 254 17.50 20.12 -4.70
CA MET A 254 17.77 21.46 -5.23
C MET A 254 17.34 22.60 -4.29
N TYR A 255 16.39 22.36 -3.40
CA TYR A 255 15.91 23.40 -2.47
C TYR A 255 16.81 23.58 -1.24
N GLY A 256 17.75 22.68 -1.00
CA GLY A 256 18.68 22.76 0.13
C GLY A 256 18.99 21.42 0.77
N ALA A 257 19.42 21.46 2.03
CA ALA A 257 19.87 20.28 2.75
C ALA A 257 18.74 19.44 3.36
N ASP A 258 17.47 19.86 3.25
CA ASP A 258 16.33 19.21 3.89
C ASP A 258 16.29 17.71 3.62
N ALA A 259 16.34 17.31 2.33
CA ALA A 259 16.29 15.90 1.94
C ALA A 259 17.43 15.08 2.55
N SER A 260 18.64 15.63 2.60
CA SER A 260 19.81 14.96 3.19
C SER A 260 19.70 14.82 4.70
N VAL A 261 19.22 15.86 5.39
CA VAL A 261 18.99 15.85 6.85
C VAL A 261 17.90 14.83 7.19
N ILE A 262 16.78 14.85 6.49
CA ILE A 262 15.68 13.88 6.67
C ILE A 262 16.20 12.45 6.46
N ALA A 263 16.88 12.19 5.35
CA ALA A 263 17.41 10.87 5.03
C ALA A 263 18.38 10.35 6.10
N SER A 264 19.23 11.22 6.65
CA SER A 264 20.18 10.88 7.73
C SER A 264 19.49 10.45 9.03
N LYS A 265 18.30 11.00 9.33
CA LYS A 265 17.52 10.68 10.52
C LYS A 265 16.60 9.46 10.34
N CYS A 266 16.34 9.02 9.10
CA CYS A 266 15.58 7.80 8.81
C CYS A 266 16.36 6.50 9.07
N GLY A 267 17.60 6.59 9.54
CA GLY A 267 18.51 5.46 9.79
C GLY A 267 19.44 5.18 8.60
N ARG A 268 20.34 4.17 8.73
CA ARG A 268 21.27 3.77 7.66
C ARG A 268 20.51 3.14 6.48
N GLN A 269 19.71 3.91 5.76
CA GLN A 269 18.92 3.41 4.65
C GLN A 269 19.36 4.00 3.32
N ARG A 270 19.10 3.23 2.26
CA ARG A 270 19.35 3.66 0.89
C ARG A 270 18.32 4.70 0.52
N ALA A 271 18.77 5.88 0.15
CA ALA A 271 17.99 6.84 -0.57
C ALA A 271 17.61 6.25 -1.94
N TYR A 272 16.34 6.26 -2.29
CA TYR A 272 15.89 5.92 -3.63
C TYR A 272 15.75 7.22 -4.41
N SER A 273 16.55 7.35 -5.46
CA SER A 273 16.44 8.43 -6.42
C SER A 273 15.43 8.04 -7.49
N CYS A 274 14.40 8.84 -7.65
CA CYS A 274 13.58 8.77 -8.86
C CYS A 274 14.39 9.44 -9.99
N ALA A 275 14.76 8.67 -10.99
CA ALA A 275 15.36 9.23 -12.21
C ALA A 275 14.25 9.76 -13.13
N PRO A 276 14.50 10.80 -13.93
CA PRO A 276 13.49 11.46 -14.76
C PRO A 276 13.01 10.66 -15.97
N SER A 277 13.12 9.34 -15.96
CA SER A 277 12.75 8.46 -17.08
C SER A 277 11.78 7.37 -16.68
N TRP A 278 10.62 7.75 -16.13
CA TRP A 278 9.45 6.90 -16.22
C TRP A 278 8.70 7.22 -17.51
N PRO A 279 8.37 6.20 -18.34
CA PRO A 279 7.54 6.39 -19.52
C PRO A 279 6.14 6.85 -19.15
#